data_96f17f16d38b2af49b9e22d9a24a5464
#
_entry.id   96f17f16d38b2af49b9e22d9a24a5464
#
_cell.length_a   1.000
_cell.length_b   1.000
_cell.length_c   1.000
_cell.angle_alpha   90.00
_cell.angle_beta   90.00
_cell.angle_gamma   90.00
#
_symmetry.space_group_name_H-M   'P 1'
#
loop_
_entity.id
_entity.type
_entity.pdbx_description
1 polymer ?
#
loop_
_entity_poly.entity_id
_entity_poly.type
_entity_poly.pdbx_seq_one_letter_code
_entity_poly.pdbx_strand_id
1 'polypeptide(L)'
;MKVSIIIPVYNVAPYIGACLQSVFSQTYKDIEVIIVDDCGTDNSIKIVQTIISNYQGKFKTNIIHHSHNRGLSAARNTGIEKATGEYIYFLDSDDILPSNSIKSLINKIQPDSYADFVIGGMETFGYKKYTYPLLSREYLTSNKDIFIDFLLFRWNVMACNKLINTSFIRKHNIKFLEGYYHEDMDFSFKLALYAQNMACCHDITYYYLVRDNSITTYKQKKNY
;
A
#
# COMPACT_ATOMS: atom_id res chain seq x y z
N MET A 1 -0.91 6.35 17.25
CA MET A 1 -1.78 6.11 16.04
C MET A 1 -1.44 4.73 15.47
N LYS A 2 -2.31 3.77 15.62
CA LYS A 2 -2.07 2.41 15.11
C LYS A 2 -2.16 2.35 13.59
N VAL A 3 -1.22 1.65 12.94
CA VAL A 3 -1.19 1.47 11.49
C VAL A 3 -1.41 0.00 11.13
N SER A 4 -2.38 -0.27 10.24
CA SER A 4 -2.61 -1.57 9.64
C SER A 4 -1.86 -1.67 8.31
N ILE A 5 -0.79 -2.45 8.23
CA ILE A 5 -0.11 -2.76 6.97
C ILE A 5 -0.80 -3.96 6.33
N ILE A 6 -1.38 -3.76 5.15
CA ILE A 6 -2.10 -4.78 4.39
C ILE A 6 -1.21 -5.29 3.26
N ILE A 7 -0.98 -6.61 3.22
CA ILE A 7 -0.10 -7.27 2.26
C ILE A 7 -0.88 -8.37 1.54
N PRO A 8 -1.35 -8.13 0.30
CA PRO A 8 -1.91 -9.18 -0.55
C PRO A 8 -0.83 -10.15 -1.00
N VAL A 9 -1.09 -11.46 -0.91
CA VAL A 9 -0.11 -12.50 -1.26
C VAL A 9 -0.71 -13.47 -2.28
N TYR A 10 -0.10 -13.55 -3.47
CA TYR A 10 -0.43 -14.50 -4.51
C TYR A 10 0.78 -14.80 -5.39
N ASN A 11 1.33 -16.02 -5.28
CA ASN A 11 2.45 -16.51 -6.10
C ASN A 11 3.69 -15.58 -6.13
N VAL A 12 4.20 -15.23 -4.94
CA VAL A 12 5.30 -14.30 -4.72
C VAL A 12 6.44 -14.89 -3.87
N ALA A 13 6.57 -16.21 -3.85
CA ALA A 13 7.57 -16.91 -3.02
C ALA A 13 9.00 -16.34 -3.12
N PRO A 14 9.50 -15.87 -4.29
CA PRO A 14 10.85 -15.29 -4.37
C PRO A 14 11.01 -13.96 -3.63
N TYR A 15 9.92 -13.25 -3.33
CA TYR A 15 9.96 -11.84 -2.89
C TYR A 15 9.43 -11.63 -1.47
N ILE A 16 8.41 -12.40 -1.07
CA ILE A 16 7.67 -12.19 0.18
C ILE A 16 8.57 -12.21 1.43
N GLY A 17 9.68 -12.93 1.38
CA GLY A 17 10.64 -12.97 2.49
C GLY A 17 11.26 -11.59 2.76
N ALA A 18 11.78 -10.93 1.73
CA ALA A 18 12.37 -9.59 1.84
C ALA A 18 11.31 -8.54 2.21
N CYS A 19 10.11 -8.63 1.62
CA CYS A 19 8.98 -7.77 1.94
C CYS A 19 8.67 -7.82 3.45
N LEU A 20 8.43 -9.00 4.03
CA LEU A 20 8.11 -9.14 5.46
C LEU A 20 9.26 -8.71 6.37
N GLN A 21 10.51 -9.01 6.02
CA GLN A 21 11.67 -8.54 6.78
C GLN A 21 11.70 -7.01 6.84
N SER A 22 11.37 -6.32 5.74
CA SER A 22 11.30 -4.86 5.70
C SER A 22 10.20 -4.29 6.61
N VAL A 23 9.05 -4.98 6.71
CA VAL A 23 7.97 -4.62 7.64
C VAL A 23 8.41 -4.83 9.09
N PHE A 24 8.99 -5.98 9.40
CA PHE A 24 9.41 -6.30 10.76
C PHE A 24 10.60 -5.46 11.26
N SER A 25 11.32 -4.80 10.34
CA SER A 25 12.39 -3.85 10.67
C SER A 25 11.92 -2.42 10.90
N GLN A 26 10.61 -2.12 10.78
CA GLN A 26 10.10 -0.77 10.95
C GLN A 26 10.40 -0.20 12.34
N THR A 27 10.84 1.07 12.36
CA THR A 27 11.15 1.78 13.61
C THR A 27 9.91 2.27 14.34
N TYR A 28 8.81 2.51 13.62
CA TYR A 28 7.50 2.78 14.20
C TYR A 28 6.95 1.51 14.86
N LYS A 29 6.38 1.60 16.07
CA LYS A 29 6.10 0.40 16.90
C LYS A 29 4.62 0.03 16.98
N ASP A 30 3.71 0.94 16.69
CA ASP A 30 2.27 0.68 16.78
C ASP A 30 1.73 0.20 15.41
N ILE A 31 2.16 -0.99 15.01
CA ILE A 31 1.83 -1.63 13.73
C ILE A 31 1.11 -2.96 13.98
N GLU A 32 0.07 -3.21 13.19
CA GLU A 32 -0.42 -4.56 12.91
C GLU A 32 -0.19 -4.91 11.44
N VAL A 33 0.06 -6.19 11.17
CA VAL A 33 0.31 -6.72 9.83
C VAL A 33 -0.83 -7.64 9.45
N ILE A 34 -1.50 -7.37 8.34
CA ILE A 34 -2.60 -8.15 7.80
C ILE A 34 -2.16 -8.72 6.47
N ILE A 35 -1.91 -10.01 6.45
CA ILE A 35 -1.52 -10.76 5.26
C ILE A 35 -2.76 -11.41 4.69
N VAL A 36 -3.08 -11.15 3.44
CA VAL A 36 -4.23 -11.77 2.77
C VAL A 36 -3.71 -12.74 1.72
N ASP A 37 -3.83 -14.02 2.03
CA ASP A 37 -3.53 -15.13 1.13
C ASP A 37 -4.67 -15.28 0.12
N ASP A 38 -4.42 -14.91 -1.12
CA ASP A 38 -5.39 -15.04 -2.21
C ASP A 38 -5.31 -16.40 -2.93
N CYS A 39 -5.10 -17.45 -2.15
CA CYS A 39 -5.09 -18.84 -2.60
C CYS A 39 -4.01 -19.12 -3.67
N GLY A 40 -2.77 -18.68 -3.41
CA GLY A 40 -1.62 -18.96 -4.27
C GLY A 40 -1.25 -20.45 -4.28
N THR A 41 -0.58 -20.89 -5.34
CA THR A 41 -0.19 -22.29 -5.55
C THR A 41 1.29 -22.55 -5.25
N ASP A 42 2.07 -21.51 -4.95
CA ASP A 42 3.48 -21.61 -4.64
C ASP A 42 3.76 -21.69 -3.11
N ASN A 43 5.01 -21.59 -2.71
CA ASN A 43 5.41 -21.65 -1.30
C ASN A 43 5.28 -20.31 -0.54
N SER A 44 4.64 -19.28 -1.10
CA SER A 44 4.57 -17.94 -0.48
C SER A 44 4.07 -18.01 0.97
N ILE A 45 2.94 -18.65 1.21
CA ILE A 45 2.34 -18.71 2.55
C ILE A 45 3.17 -19.53 3.53
N LYS A 46 3.83 -20.59 3.05
CA LYS A 46 4.74 -21.38 3.90
C LYS A 46 5.94 -20.54 4.37
N ILE A 47 6.49 -19.70 3.48
CA ILE A 47 7.55 -18.74 3.82
C ILE A 47 7.04 -17.71 4.84
N VAL A 48 5.86 -17.13 4.61
CA VAL A 48 5.18 -16.22 5.54
C VAL A 48 5.07 -16.83 6.94
N GLN A 49 4.52 -18.03 7.05
CA GLN A 49 4.34 -18.75 8.32
C GLN A 49 5.67 -18.98 9.04
N THR A 50 6.71 -19.38 8.30
CA THR A 50 8.05 -19.58 8.86
C THR A 50 8.65 -18.30 9.41
N ILE A 51 8.50 -17.17 8.69
CA ILE A 51 9.01 -15.88 9.15
C ILE A 51 8.26 -15.39 10.39
N ILE A 52 6.93 -15.50 10.39
CA ILE A 52 6.10 -15.10 11.54
C ILE A 52 6.44 -15.92 12.79
N SER A 53 6.59 -17.24 12.66
CA SER A 53 6.92 -18.12 13.79
C SER A 53 8.28 -17.80 14.42
N ASN A 54 9.20 -17.27 13.63
CA ASN A 54 10.55 -16.86 14.10
C ASN A 54 10.61 -15.40 14.55
N TYR A 55 9.57 -14.61 14.34
CA TYR A 55 9.55 -13.20 14.69
C TYR A 55 9.37 -13.00 16.19
N GLN A 56 10.37 -12.42 16.84
CA GLN A 56 10.39 -12.13 18.29
C GLN A 56 9.95 -10.71 18.64
N GLY A 57 9.50 -9.93 17.64
CA GLY A 57 9.04 -8.57 17.85
C GLY A 57 7.59 -8.47 18.33
N LYS A 58 7.08 -7.24 18.42
CA LYS A 58 5.77 -6.94 19.04
C LYS A 58 4.63 -6.73 18.04
N PHE A 59 4.88 -6.77 16.72
CA PHE A 59 3.82 -6.54 15.75
C PHE A 59 2.83 -7.70 15.73
N LYS A 60 1.55 -7.38 15.93
CA LYS A 60 0.49 -8.37 15.77
C LYS A 60 0.33 -8.69 14.29
N THR A 61 0.43 -9.97 13.94
CA THR A 61 0.32 -10.44 12.55
C THR A 61 -0.85 -11.39 12.42
N ASN A 62 -1.71 -11.14 11.43
CA ASN A 62 -2.86 -11.99 11.10
C ASN A 62 -2.72 -12.45 9.64
N ILE A 63 -2.94 -13.75 9.39
CA ILE A 63 -3.06 -14.30 8.04
C ILE A 63 -4.55 -14.60 7.81
N ILE A 64 -5.07 -14.12 6.69
CA ILE A 64 -6.45 -14.35 6.25
C ILE A 64 -6.38 -15.13 4.95
N HIS A 65 -7.05 -16.27 4.88
CA HIS A 65 -7.05 -17.11 3.70
C HIS A 65 -8.35 -16.94 2.91
N HIS A 66 -8.24 -16.69 1.61
CA HIS A 66 -9.36 -16.83 0.69
C HIS A 66 -9.54 -18.31 0.32
N SER A 67 -10.77 -18.75 0.10
CA SER A 67 -11.08 -20.13 -0.32
C SER A 67 -10.70 -20.42 -1.78
N HIS A 68 -10.51 -19.39 -2.58
CA HIS A 68 -10.07 -19.42 -3.98
C HIS A 68 -9.45 -18.07 -4.34
N ASN A 69 -8.74 -17.99 -5.46
CA ASN A 69 -8.20 -16.72 -5.95
C ASN A 69 -9.35 -15.76 -6.31
N ARG A 70 -9.37 -14.58 -5.67
CA ARG A 70 -10.35 -13.51 -5.87
C ARG A 70 -9.75 -12.29 -6.53
N GLY A 71 -8.43 -12.26 -6.69
CA GLY A 71 -7.68 -11.15 -7.27
C GLY A 71 -7.26 -10.06 -6.27
N LEU A 72 -6.34 -9.21 -6.72
CA LEU A 72 -5.65 -8.19 -5.91
C LEU A 72 -6.63 -7.23 -5.22
N SER A 73 -7.65 -6.75 -5.95
CA SER A 73 -8.68 -5.85 -5.42
C SER A 73 -9.43 -6.48 -4.24
N ALA A 74 -9.85 -7.74 -4.38
CA ALA A 74 -10.56 -8.46 -3.33
C ALA A 74 -9.67 -8.70 -2.10
N ALA A 75 -8.39 -9.01 -2.31
CA ALA A 75 -7.43 -9.18 -1.23
C ALA A 75 -7.20 -7.87 -0.46
N ARG A 76 -7.04 -6.73 -1.16
CA ARG A 76 -6.95 -5.41 -0.53
C ARG A 76 -8.24 -5.04 0.22
N ASN A 77 -9.42 -5.30 -0.35
CA ASN A 77 -10.72 -5.07 0.30
C ASN A 77 -10.87 -5.89 1.58
N THR A 78 -10.50 -7.18 1.53
CA THR A 78 -10.49 -8.04 2.73
C THR A 78 -9.57 -7.46 3.81
N GLY A 79 -8.40 -6.94 3.43
CA GLY A 79 -7.49 -6.25 4.34
C GLY A 79 -8.13 -5.00 4.98
N ILE A 80 -8.82 -4.15 4.20
CA ILE A 80 -9.55 -2.97 4.70
C ILE A 80 -10.60 -3.36 5.74
N GLU A 81 -11.35 -4.43 5.48
CA GLU A 81 -12.41 -4.91 6.40
C GLU A 81 -11.83 -5.40 7.74
N LYS A 82 -10.65 -5.99 7.72
CA LYS A 82 -9.98 -6.55 8.91
C LYS A 82 -9.07 -5.56 9.64
N ALA A 83 -8.76 -4.42 9.03
CA ALA A 83 -7.93 -3.38 9.64
C ALA A 83 -8.55 -2.82 10.92
N THR A 84 -7.74 -2.72 11.97
CA THR A 84 -8.15 -2.12 13.26
C THR A 84 -7.33 -0.87 13.58
N GLY A 85 -6.34 -0.51 12.75
CA GLY A 85 -5.55 0.71 12.88
C GLY A 85 -6.32 1.96 12.52
N GLU A 86 -5.89 3.08 13.07
CA GLU A 86 -6.38 4.42 12.71
C GLU A 86 -6.03 4.77 11.27
N TYR A 87 -4.93 4.20 10.77
CA TYR A 87 -4.47 4.34 9.39
C TYR A 87 -4.22 2.98 8.76
N ILE A 88 -4.45 2.90 7.46
CA ILE A 88 -4.17 1.75 6.59
C ILE A 88 -3.00 2.11 5.68
N TYR A 89 -2.13 1.12 5.44
CA TYR A 89 -1.04 1.20 4.49
C TYR A 89 -1.00 -0.06 3.63
N PHE A 90 -1.05 0.08 2.30
CA PHE A 90 -0.93 -1.04 1.38
C PHE A 90 0.54 -1.24 0.99
N LEU A 91 0.99 -2.49 1.08
CA LEU A 91 2.32 -2.92 0.65
C LEU A 91 2.16 -4.11 -0.29
N ASP A 92 2.64 -3.96 -1.51
CA ASP A 92 2.67 -5.07 -2.46
C ASP A 92 3.76 -6.07 -2.03
N SER A 93 3.47 -7.35 -2.15
CA SER A 93 4.26 -8.44 -1.53
C SER A 93 5.61 -8.73 -2.19
N ASP A 94 5.92 -8.04 -3.27
CA ASP A 94 7.21 -8.05 -3.96
C ASP A 94 8.06 -6.79 -3.71
N ASP A 95 7.52 -5.81 -2.97
CA ASP A 95 8.17 -4.53 -2.67
C ASP A 95 8.80 -4.49 -1.27
N ILE A 96 9.55 -3.43 -0.98
CA ILE A 96 10.33 -3.27 0.25
C ILE A 96 10.11 -1.88 0.85
N LEU A 97 10.02 -1.81 2.18
CA LEU A 97 9.94 -0.56 2.92
C LEU A 97 11.30 -0.17 3.51
N PRO A 98 11.78 1.08 3.31
CA PRO A 98 12.79 1.66 4.20
C PRO A 98 12.38 1.53 5.67
N SER A 99 13.33 1.32 6.57
CA SER A 99 13.03 1.07 8.00
C SER A 99 12.27 2.20 8.71
N ASN A 100 12.34 3.41 8.19
CA ASN A 100 11.65 4.59 8.73
C ASN A 100 10.34 4.94 8.01
N SER A 101 9.89 4.16 7.02
CA SER A 101 8.77 4.50 6.15
C SER A 101 7.52 4.94 6.91
N ILE A 102 7.01 4.08 7.78
CA ILE A 102 5.79 4.37 8.54
C ILE A 102 6.01 5.56 9.47
N LYS A 103 7.17 5.66 10.11
CA LYS A 103 7.50 6.79 11.00
C LYS A 103 7.54 8.11 10.23
N SER A 104 8.18 8.15 9.06
CA SER A 104 8.25 9.36 8.22
C SER A 104 6.86 9.83 7.77
N LEU A 105 5.98 8.89 7.38
CA LEU A 105 4.60 9.21 6.98
C LEU A 105 3.76 9.72 8.18
N ILE A 106 3.82 9.04 9.32
CA ILE A 106 3.10 9.45 10.54
C ILE A 106 3.53 10.84 11.01
N ASN A 107 4.81 11.18 10.90
CA ASN A 107 5.33 12.49 11.29
C ASN A 107 4.78 13.65 10.44
N LYS A 108 4.16 13.37 9.29
CA LYS A 108 3.48 14.38 8.45
C LYS A 108 2.04 14.66 8.89
N ILE A 109 1.51 13.88 9.83
CA ILE A 109 0.20 14.15 10.43
C ILE A 109 0.40 15.16 11.54
N GLN A 110 -0.17 16.35 11.39
CA GLN A 110 -0.04 17.43 12.38
C GLN A 110 -0.76 17.07 13.68
N PRO A 111 -0.24 17.47 14.85
CA PRO A 111 -0.78 17.05 16.15
C PRO A 111 -2.26 17.39 16.37
N ASP A 112 -2.73 18.53 15.86
CA ASP A 112 -4.10 19.02 16.04
C ASP A 112 -4.98 18.87 14.78
N SER A 113 -4.50 18.11 13.80
CA SER A 113 -5.23 17.85 12.56
C SER A 113 -5.11 16.38 12.17
N TYR A 114 -6.00 15.94 11.31
CA TYR A 114 -5.91 14.64 10.67
C TYR A 114 -5.58 14.84 9.19
N ALA A 115 -4.89 13.89 8.59
CA ALA A 115 -4.80 13.77 7.15
C ALA A 115 -5.72 12.64 6.69
N ASP A 116 -6.52 12.90 5.65
CA ASP A 116 -7.31 11.85 5.00
C ASP A 116 -6.36 10.81 4.40
N PHE A 117 -5.24 11.30 3.84
CA PHE A 117 -4.11 10.44 3.48
C PHE A 117 -2.79 11.21 3.41
N VAL A 118 -1.68 10.47 3.57
CA VAL A 118 -0.31 10.94 3.40
C VAL A 118 0.33 10.13 2.29
N ILE A 119 0.96 10.79 1.32
CA ILE A 119 1.77 10.13 0.29
C ILE A 119 3.25 10.27 0.60
N GLY A 120 4.06 9.30 0.18
CA GLY A 120 5.52 9.35 0.35
C GLY A 120 6.29 9.28 -0.96
N GLY A 121 7.58 9.61 -0.89
CA GLY A 121 8.52 9.43 -1.99
C GLY A 121 8.72 7.94 -2.29
N MET A 122 8.96 7.63 -3.57
CA MET A 122 9.16 6.27 -4.06
C MET A 122 10.41 6.19 -4.93
N GLU A 123 11.19 5.14 -4.72
CA GLU A 123 12.31 4.79 -5.59
C GLU A 123 12.06 3.41 -6.19
N THR A 124 12.48 3.23 -7.45
CA THR A 124 12.35 1.95 -8.16
C THR A 124 13.68 1.25 -8.26
N PHE A 125 13.65 -0.07 -8.18
CA PHE A 125 14.81 -0.93 -8.39
C PHE A 125 14.45 -2.14 -9.27
N GLY A 126 15.44 -2.90 -9.72
CA GLY A 126 15.23 -4.05 -10.58
C GLY A 126 15.44 -3.74 -12.05
N TYR A 127 14.57 -4.26 -12.94
CA TYR A 127 14.74 -4.26 -14.39
C TYR A 127 14.80 -2.87 -15.05
N LYS A 128 13.99 -1.91 -14.55
CA LYS A 128 13.95 -0.53 -15.04
C LYS A 128 13.79 0.44 -13.88
N LYS A 129 14.26 1.68 -14.09
CA LYS A 129 14.01 2.79 -13.18
C LYS A 129 12.91 3.68 -13.74
N TYR A 130 11.95 4.04 -12.90
CA TYR A 130 10.91 5.01 -13.19
C TYR A 130 10.97 6.13 -12.14
N THR A 131 10.58 7.33 -12.53
CA THR A 131 10.37 8.44 -11.60
C THR A 131 8.87 8.64 -11.44
N TYR A 132 8.41 8.63 -10.20
CA TYR A 132 7.00 8.88 -9.89
C TYR A 132 6.82 10.32 -9.41
N PRO A 133 5.72 10.97 -9.81
CA PRO A 133 5.46 12.34 -9.40
C PRO A 133 5.21 12.42 -7.88
N LEU A 134 5.75 13.45 -7.28
CA LEU A 134 5.53 13.80 -5.89
C LEU A 134 5.32 15.32 -5.80
N LEU A 135 4.32 15.74 -5.05
CA LEU A 135 4.02 17.16 -4.87
C LEU A 135 5.17 17.88 -4.18
N SER A 136 5.45 19.09 -4.62
CA SER A 136 6.38 19.99 -3.93
C SER A 136 5.78 20.57 -2.63
N ARG A 137 4.46 20.71 -2.57
CA ARG A 137 3.73 21.19 -1.38
C ARG A 137 3.60 20.06 -0.35
N GLU A 138 3.93 20.34 0.90
CA GLU A 138 3.81 19.35 1.98
C GLU A 138 2.37 19.12 2.43
N TYR A 139 1.50 20.13 2.31
CA TYR A 139 0.12 20.05 2.80
C TYR A 139 -0.86 20.65 1.80
N LEU A 140 -1.99 19.98 1.62
CA LEU A 140 -3.15 20.47 0.89
C LEU A 140 -4.38 20.31 1.81
N THR A 141 -5.09 21.42 2.03
CA THR A 141 -6.26 21.49 2.90
C THR A 141 -7.52 21.89 2.13
N SER A 142 -7.52 21.62 0.83
CA SER A 142 -8.61 21.93 -0.08
C SER A 142 -8.87 20.73 -0.99
N ASN A 143 -10.09 20.20 -0.97
CA ASN A 143 -10.50 19.14 -1.90
C ASN A 143 -10.27 19.53 -3.36
N LYS A 144 -10.57 20.78 -3.71
CA LYS A 144 -10.35 21.31 -5.07
C LYS A 144 -8.90 21.13 -5.51
N ASP A 145 -7.94 21.49 -4.65
CA ASP A 145 -6.52 21.39 -4.98
C ASP A 145 -6.05 19.94 -5.08
N ILE A 146 -6.49 19.09 -4.15
CA ILE A 146 -6.18 17.65 -4.17
C ILE A 146 -6.70 17.01 -5.46
N PHE A 147 -7.95 17.35 -5.85
CA PHE A 147 -8.58 16.79 -7.05
C PHE A 147 -7.94 17.31 -8.34
N ILE A 148 -7.61 18.60 -8.42
CA ILE A 148 -6.87 19.17 -9.57
C ILE A 148 -5.51 18.51 -9.71
N ASP A 149 -4.76 18.33 -8.60
CA ASP A 149 -3.44 17.72 -8.64
C ASP A 149 -3.52 16.23 -9.02
N PHE A 150 -4.60 15.53 -8.67
CA PHE A 150 -4.89 14.19 -9.18
C PHE A 150 -5.10 14.19 -10.70
N LEU A 151 -5.97 15.04 -11.22
CA LEU A 151 -6.28 15.12 -12.66
C LEU A 151 -5.03 15.48 -13.50
N LEU A 152 -4.12 16.26 -12.93
CA LEU A 152 -2.86 16.65 -13.56
C LEU A 152 -1.72 15.64 -13.32
N PHE A 153 -1.99 14.48 -12.71
CA PHE A 153 -1.00 13.45 -12.38
C PHE A 153 0.20 14.01 -11.59
N ARG A 154 -0.03 14.97 -10.68
CA ARG A 154 1.03 15.57 -9.87
C ARG A 154 1.44 14.73 -8.66
N TRP A 155 0.70 13.69 -8.35
CA TRP A 155 1.04 12.69 -7.36
C TRP A 155 0.73 11.28 -7.85
N ASN A 156 1.40 10.30 -7.25
CA ASN A 156 1.36 8.90 -7.65
C ASN A 156 -0.02 8.28 -7.37
N VAL A 157 -0.63 7.70 -8.39
CA VAL A 157 -1.96 7.06 -8.32
C VAL A 157 -1.94 5.61 -7.82
N MET A 158 -0.77 4.99 -7.63
CA MET A 158 -0.68 3.62 -7.11
C MET A 158 -1.33 3.54 -5.72
N ALA A 159 -1.97 2.42 -5.39
CA ALA A 159 -2.58 2.21 -4.06
C ALA A 159 -1.52 2.14 -2.95
N CYS A 160 -0.35 1.58 -3.24
CA CYS A 160 0.78 1.49 -2.32
C CYS A 160 1.38 2.88 -2.01
N ASN A 161 2.24 2.92 -0.99
CA ASN A 161 2.93 4.11 -0.51
C ASN A 161 1.99 5.26 -0.09
N LYS A 162 0.83 4.92 0.42
CA LYS A 162 -0.14 5.86 1.01
C LYS A 162 -0.52 5.41 2.41
N LEU A 163 -0.39 6.31 3.37
CA LEU A 163 -0.95 6.13 4.71
C LEU A 163 -2.33 6.78 4.72
N ILE A 164 -3.40 5.98 4.80
CA ILE A 164 -4.77 6.43 4.56
C ILE A 164 -5.58 6.28 5.85
N ASN A 165 -6.30 7.33 6.25
CA ASN A 165 -7.16 7.30 7.44
C ASN A 165 -8.27 6.27 7.29
N THR A 166 -8.38 5.34 8.23
CA THR A 166 -9.34 4.22 8.19
C THR A 166 -10.79 4.72 8.28
N SER A 167 -11.04 5.75 9.11
CA SER A 167 -12.38 6.34 9.25
C SER A 167 -12.81 7.05 7.97
N PHE A 168 -11.88 7.71 7.27
CA PHE A 168 -12.13 8.33 5.98
C PHE A 168 -12.54 7.30 4.92
N ILE A 169 -11.79 6.18 4.79
CA ILE A 169 -12.16 5.08 3.87
C ILE A 169 -13.55 4.54 4.18
N ARG A 170 -13.84 4.29 5.44
CA ARG A 170 -15.13 3.72 5.88
C ARG A 170 -16.29 4.69 5.67
N LYS A 171 -16.12 5.96 6.04
CA LYS A 171 -17.14 7.01 5.88
C LYS A 171 -17.59 7.15 4.43
N HIS A 172 -16.66 7.07 3.48
CA HIS A 172 -16.95 7.25 2.05
C HIS A 172 -17.09 5.93 1.29
N ASN A 173 -17.09 4.78 2.00
CA ASN A 173 -17.17 3.44 1.40
C ASN A 173 -16.18 3.23 0.24
N ILE A 174 -14.93 3.71 0.43
CA ILE A 174 -13.89 3.60 -0.57
C ILE A 174 -13.38 2.16 -0.59
N LYS A 175 -13.54 1.48 -1.72
CA LYS A 175 -13.11 0.10 -1.97
C LYS A 175 -12.48 0.00 -3.35
N PHE A 176 -11.62 -0.98 -3.53
CA PHE A 176 -11.11 -1.37 -4.84
C PHE A 176 -12.21 -2.03 -5.67
N LEU A 177 -12.26 -1.75 -6.96
CA LEU A 177 -13.19 -2.37 -7.88
C LEU A 177 -12.70 -3.78 -8.23
N GLU A 178 -13.43 -4.80 -7.79
CA GLU A 178 -13.04 -6.21 -8.01
C GLU A 178 -13.30 -6.64 -9.47
N GLY A 179 -12.37 -7.43 -10.03
CA GLY A 179 -12.49 -7.97 -11.38
C GLY A 179 -12.07 -7.02 -12.52
N TYR A 180 -11.49 -5.87 -12.18
CA TYR A 180 -11.03 -4.88 -13.17
C TYR A 180 -9.51 -4.65 -13.06
N TYR A 181 -8.87 -4.32 -14.20
CA TYR A 181 -7.51 -3.80 -14.25
C TYR A 181 -7.51 -2.29 -13.99
N HIS A 182 -6.37 -1.75 -13.55
CA HIS A 182 -6.21 -0.34 -13.17
C HIS A 182 -7.06 0.08 -11.97
N GLU A 183 -7.27 -0.84 -11.04
CA GLU A 183 -7.98 -0.65 -9.79
C GLU A 183 -7.42 0.50 -8.95
N ASP A 184 -6.11 0.75 -9.07
CA ASP A 184 -5.40 1.84 -8.39
C ASP A 184 -5.88 3.22 -8.83
N MET A 185 -6.21 3.38 -10.13
CA MET A 185 -6.71 4.64 -10.67
C MET A 185 -8.10 4.96 -10.09
N ASP A 186 -9.02 3.99 -10.09
CA ASP A 186 -10.35 4.14 -9.50
C ASP A 186 -10.28 4.41 -8.01
N PHE A 187 -9.42 3.68 -7.30
CA PHE A 187 -9.21 3.87 -5.87
C PHE A 187 -8.67 5.27 -5.56
N SER A 188 -7.62 5.71 -6.26
CA SER A 188 -7.02 7.04 -6.08
C SER A 188 -7.94 8.17 -6.54
N PHE A 189 -8.77 7.96 -7.56
CA PHE A 189 -9.83 8.89 -7.93
C PHE A 189 -10.82 9.11 -6.78
N LYS A 190 -11.26 8.03 -6.11
CA LYS A 190 -12.15 8.13 -4.94
C LYS A 190 -11.48 8.84 -3.77
N LEU A 191 -10.18 8.59 -3.52
CA LEU A 191 -9.44 9.36 -2.52
C LEU A 191 -9.47 10.85 -2.86
N ALA A 192 -9.11 11.22 -4.09
CA ALA A 192 -9.08 12.62 -4.53
C ALA A 192 -10.46 13.29 -4.50
N LEU A 193 -11.53 12.53 -4.83
CA LEU A 193 -12.90 13.04 -4.84
C LEU A 193 -13.40 13.48 -3.46
N TYR A 194 -13.01 12.77 -2.41
CA TYR A 194 -13.57 12.98 -1.07
C TYR A 194 -12.61 13.63 -0.08
N ALA A 195 -11.28 13.55 -0.30
CA ALA A 195 -10.31 14.07 0.65
C ALA A 195 -10.37 15.59 0.78
N GLN A 196 -10.21 16.07 2.01
CA GLN A 196 -10.09 17.49 2.34
C GLN A 196 -8.67 17.83 2.77
N ASN A 197 -7.96 16.87 3.37
CA ASN A 197 -6.62 17.07 3.92
C ASN A 197 -5.66 15.97 3.41
N MET A 198 -4.63 16.39 2.72
CA MET A 198 -3.57 15.53 2.20
C MET A 198 -2.22 16.06 2.66
N ALA A 199 -1.33 15.16 3.07
CA ALA A 199 0.07 15.52 3.34
C ALA A 199 1.01 14.78 2.38
N CYS A 200 2.18 15.35 2.16
CA CYS A 200 3.24 14.79 1.31
C CYS A 200 4.54 14.66 2.12
N CYS A 201 5.09 13.47 2.16
CA CYS A 201 6.38 13.16 2.74
C CYS A 201 7.42 13.04 1.63
N HIS A 202 8.45 13.91 1.64
CA HIS A 202 9.49 13.91 0.61
C HIS A 202 10.59 12.85 0.84
N ASP A 203 10.60 12.19 2.02
CA ASP A 203 11.48 11.05 2.23
C ASP A 203 11.11 9.89 1.30
N ILE A 204 12.09 9.08 0.91
CA ILE A 204 11.81 7.81 0.25
C ILE A 204 11.24 6.86 1.29
N THR A 205 9.97 6.50 1.11
CA THR A 205 9.21 5.63 2.02
C THR A 205 8.83 4.30 1.38
N TYR A 206 9.20 4.09 0.12
CA TYR A 206 8.84 2.89 -0.63
C TYR A 206 9.90 2.56 -1.68
N TYR A 207 10.31 1.31 -1.73
CA TYR A 207 11.13 0.73 -2.80
C TYR A 207 10.28 -0.20 -3.66
N TYR A 208 9.98 0.24 -4.86
CA TYR A 208 9.16 -0.49 -5.84
C TYR A 208 10.02 -1.38 -6.73
N LEU A 209 9.76 -2.69 -6.72
CA LEU A 209 10.46 -3.65 -7.57
C LEU A 209 9.86 -3.71 -8.98
N VAL A 210 10.60 -3.26 -9.96
CA VAL A 210 10.23 -3.43 -11.37
C VAL A 210 10.73 -4.79 -11.86
N ARG A 211 9.82 -5.76 -11.99
CA ARG A 211 10.12 -7.09 -12.50
C ARG A 211 10.01 -7.15 -14.02
N ASP A 212 10.89 -7.92 -14.66
CA ASP A 212 10.64 -8.42 -16.01
C ASP A 212 9.44 -9.39 -15.93
N ASN A 213 8.44 -9.24 -16.80
CA ASN A 213 7.18 -10.01 -16.79
C ASN A 213 6.21 -9.70 -15.64
N SER A 214 6.24 -8.51 -15.03
CA SER A 214 5.16 -8.05 -14.15
C SER A 214 3.89 -7.70 -14.95
N ILE A 215 2.74 -7.54 -14.27
CA ILE A 215 1.49 -7.10 -14.90
C ILE A 215 1.70 -5.80 -15.70
N THR A 216 2.57 -4.91 -15.20
CA THR A 216 2.89 -3.62 -15.82
C THR A 216 3.88 -3.72 -16.98
N THR A 217 4.70 -4.77 -17.03
CA THR A 217 5.71 -4.97 -18.09
C THR A 217 5.27 -5.98 -19.15
N TYR A 218 4.28 -6.81 -18.87
CA TYR A 218 3.76 -7.81 -19.79
C TYR A 218 2.97 -7.12 -20.91
N LYS A 219 3.59 -6.97 -22.07
CA LYS A 219 2.87 -6.59 -23.29
C LYS A 219 1.91 -7.73 -23.63
N GLN A 220 0.64 -7.60 -23.28
CA GLN A 220 -0.38 -8.43 -23.91
C GLN A 220 -0.26 -8.24 -25.43
N LYS A 221 0.18 -9.26 -26.14
CA LYS A 221 -0.06 -9.36 -27.56
C LYS A 221 -1.58 -9.47 -27.73
N LYS A 222 -2.26 -8.35 -27.84
CA LYS A 222 -3.61 -8.33 -28.41
C LYS A 222 -3.44 -8.73 -29.88
N ASN A 223 -3.82 -9.96 -30.21
CA ASN A 223 -4.22 -10.27 -31.57
C ASN A 223 -5.52 -9.48 -31.80
N TYR A 224 -5.42 -8.44 -32.59
CA TYR A 224 -6.57 -7.80 -33.24
C TYR A 224 -6.90 -8.60 -34.49
#